data_6494ece0c69c62ff610a9e15210e5c24
#
_entry.id   6494ece0c69c62ff610a9e15210e5c24
#
_cell.length_a   1.000
_cell.length_b   1.000
_cell.length_c   1.000
_cell.angle_alpha   90.00
_cell.angle_beta   90.00
_cell.angle_gamma   90.00
#
_symmetry.space_group_name_H-M   'P 1'
#
loop_
_entity.id
_entity.type
_entity.pdbx_description
1 polymer ?
#
loop_
_entity_poly.entity_id
_entity_poly.type
_entity_poly.pdbx_seq_one_letter_code
_entity_poly.pdbx_strand_id
1 'polypeptide(L)'
;MVTTWLVLLSLLQALGFLGLAAVELPPPSPACAREGEACDPRWRRDAGGRGGVYEHLGGAPRRRKLYCATKYHLQIHANGKINGTLEKNSVFSILEITAVDIGIVAIKGCFSGRYLAMNKRGRLYASETYNAECEFVERIHELGYNTYASRLYRTVPNGTSSKRKASAERLWYVSINGKGRPRRSFKTRRTQKSSLFLPRVLDNKDHDMLQLFHTNAKYRESLLKPLNKNQRRRRGQ
;
A
#
# COMPACT_ATOMS: atom_id res chain seq x y z
N MET A 1 22.00 29.93 -64.80
CA MET A 1 22.00 28.66 -64.04
C MET A 1 22.99 28.62 -62.86
N VAL A 2 23.90 29.54 -62.75
CA VAL A 2 24.93 29.58 -61.68
C VAL A 2 24.42 30.30 -60.43
N THR A 3 23.48 31.23 -60.57
CA THR A 3 22.93 32.04 -59.47
C THR A 3 21.97 31.27 -58.57
N THR A 4 21.28 30.25 -59.08
CA THR A 4 20.37 29.43 -58.33
C THR A 4 21.05 28.44 -57.38
N TRP A 5 22.27 28.03 -57.70
CA TRP A 5 23.05 27.12 -56.87
C TRP A 5 23.67 27.82 -55.64
N LEU A 6 24.01 29.08 -55.75
CA LEU A 6 24.56 29.86 -54.62
C LEU A 6 23.51 30.20 -53.57
N VAL A 7 22.25 30.38 -53.95
CA VAL A 7 21.14 30.61 -53.00
C VAL A 7 20.79 29.33 -52.24
N LEU A 8 20.86 28.17 -52.91
CA LEU A 8 20.62 26.87 -52.24
C LEU A 8 21.73 26.51 -51.25
N LEU A 9 22.99 26.86 -51.54
CA LEU A 9 24.10 26.64 -50.62
C LEU A 9 24.01 27.52 -49.37
N SER A 10 23.56 28.77 -49.51
CA SER A 10 23.38 29.68 -48.35
C SER A 10 22.20 29.27 -47.44
N LEU A 11 21.14 28.70 -47.99
CA LEU A 11 20.02 28.18 -47.23
C LEU A 11 20.37 26.90 -46.44
N LEU A 12 21.25 26.05 -46.97
CA LEU A 12 21.73 24.87 -46.27
C LEU A 12 22.68 25.22 -45.11
N GLN A 13 23.43 26.33 -45.18
CA GLN A 13 24.26 26.78 -44.06
C GLN A 13 23.47 27.48 -42.96
N ALA A 14 22.30 28.07 -43.26
CA ALA A 14 21.42 28.67 -42.25
C ALA A 14 20.64 27.63 -41.42
N LEU A 15 20.43 26.40 -41.92
CA LEU A 15 19.76 25.31 -41.20
C LEU A 15 20.72 24.48 -40.33
N GLY A 16 22.01 24.68 -40.40
CA GLY A 16 23.04 23.95 -39.64
C GLY A 16 23.32 24.50 -38.23
N PHE A 17 22.68 25.61 -37.81
CA PHE A 17 22.90 26.26 -36.50
C PHE A 17 21.69 26.19 -35.57
N LEU A 18 20.82 25.22 -35.76
CA LEU A 18 19.92 24.81 -34.67
C LEU A 18 20.72 23.90 -33.74
N GLY A 19 21.39 24.53 -32.80
CA GLY A 19 22.15 23.85 -31.75
C GLY A 19 21.31 22.78 -31.08
N LEU A 20 21.81 21.54 -31.12
CA LEU A 20 21.40 20.54 -30.13
C LEU A 20 21.75 21.17 -28.77
N ALA A 21 20.73 21.70 -28.11
CA ALA A 21 20.80 21.91 -26.66
C ALA A 21 21.02 20.52 -26.05
N ALA A 22 22.26 20.24 -25.67
CA ALA A 22 22.55 19.11 -24.80
C ALA A 22 21.67 19.29 -23.58
N VAL A 23 20.67 18.41 -23.42
CA VAL A 23 19.92 18.28 -22.18
C VAL A 23 20.95 17.79 -21.16
N GLU A 24 21.53 18.71 -20.41
CA GLU A 24 22.31 18.36 -19.23
C GLU A 24 21.39 17.62 -18.28
N LEU A 25 21.60 16.31 -18.15
CA LEU A 25 21.00 15.51 -17.08
C LEU A 25 21.45 16.14 -15.77
N PRO A 26 20.51 16.40 -14.84
CA PRO A 26 20.86 16.88 -13.52
C PRO A 26 21.84 15.87 -12.87
N PRO A 27 22.86 16.36 -12.15
CA PRO A 27 23.83 15.48 -11.51
C PRO A 27 23.11 14.52 -10.56
N PRO A 28 23.55 13.24 -10.42
CA PRO A 28 22.98 12.31 -9.48
C PRO A 28 23.04 12.92 -8.08
N SER A 29 21.90 12.89 -7.38
CA SER A 29 21.78 13.44 -6.04
C SER A 29 22.82 12.81 -5.10
N PRO A 30 23.47 13.58 -4.22
CA PRO A 30 24.62 13.11 -3.42
C PRO A 30 24.25 12.13 -2.29
N ALA A 31 23.06 11.57 -2.28
CA ALA A 31 22.51 10.80 -1.18
C ALA A 31 23.16 9.42 -0.91
N CYS A 32 24.07 8.96 -1.78
CA CYS A 32 24.73 7.66 -1.62
C CYS A 32 26.25 7.70 -1.87
N ALA A 33 26.91 8.85 -1.69
CA ALA A 33 28.34 9.01 -1.96
C ALA A 33 29.30 8.72 -0.78
N ARG A 34 28.80 8.25 0.36
CA ARG A 34 29.65 7.85 1.50
C ARG A 34 29.68 6.33 1.61
N GLU A 35 30.83 5.76 1.33
CA GLU A 35 31.14 4.37 1.61
C GLU A 35 31.00 4.11 3.11
N GLY A 36 30.08 3.18 3.48
CA GLY A 36 29.93 2.69 4.85
C GLY A 36 28.56 2.94 5.50
N GLU A 37 27.71 3.79 4.97
CA GLU A 37 26.35 3.96 5.48
C GLU A 37 25.38 3.08 4.67
N ALA A 38 24.67 2.20 5.36
CA ALA A 38 23.63 1.38 4.76
C ALA A 38 22.56 2.29 4.17
N CYS A 39 22.62 2.54 2.87
CA CYS A 39 21.58 3.30 2.16
C CYS A 39 20.22 2.67 2.46
N ASP A 40 19.31 3.43 3.07
CA ASP A 40 17.92 3.01 3.22
C ASP A 40 17.40 2.60 1.83
N PRO A 41 16.95 1.35 1.64
CA PRO A 41 16.47 0.87 0.36
C PRO A 41 15.33 1.73 -0.22
N ARG A 42 14.73 2.61 0.56
CA ARG A 42 13.75 3.60 0.11
C ARG A 42 14.38 4.67 -0.78
N TRP A 43 15.60 5.12 -0.51
CA TRP A 43 16.32 6.14 -1.29
C TRP A 43 16.83 5.62 -2.64
N ARG A 44 17.17 4.32 -2.73
CA ARG A 44 17.56 3.69 -4.01
C ARG A 44 16.44 3.64 -5.04
N ARG A 45 15.19 3.80 -4.63
CA ARG A 45 14.01 3.65 -5.50
C ARG A 45 13.61 4.94 -6.18
N ASP A 46 14.02 6.09 -5.63
CA ASP A 46 13.74 7.41 -6.22
C ASP A 46 14.67 7.79 -7.36
N ALA A 47 15.76 7.06 -7.58
CA ALA A 47 16.80 7.40 -8.56
C ALA A 47 16.44 7.09 -10.03
N GLY A 48 15.19 6.83 -10.37
CA GLY A 48 14.84 6.47 -11.72
C GLY A 48 13.45 6.88 -12.15
N GLY A 49 13.13 8.16 -12.09
CA GLY A 49 11.88 8.74 -12.58
C GLY A 49 11.56 8.41 -14.04
N ARG A 50 11.31 7.16 -14.35
CA ARG A 50 10.62 6.74 -15.58
C ARG A 50 9.23 6.32 -15.17
N GLY A 51 8.24 7.17 -15.50
CA GLY A 51 6.82 6.87 -15.39
C GLY A 51 6.53 5.52 -16.02
N GLY A 52 6.38 4.52 -15.20
CA GLY A 52 6.09 3.14 -15.55
C GLY A 52 5.02 2.59 -14.61
N VAL A 53 4.67 1.33 -14.80
CA VAL A 53 3.67 0.56 -14.01
C VAL A 53 3.91 0.66 -12.49
N TYR A 54 5.06 1.19 -12.04
CA TYR A 54 5.51 1.29 -10.65
C TYR A 54 5.72 2.74 -10.17
N GLU A 55 5.06 3.74 -10.76
CA GLU A 55 5.13 5.15 -10.33
C GLU A 55 4.89 5.36 -8.83
N HIS A 56 4.24 4.39 -8.16
CA HIS A 56 3.96 4.43 -6.73
C HIS A 56 5.09 3.87 -5.86
N LEU A 57 6.15 3.31 -6.44
CA LEU A 57 7.33 2.85 -5.68
C LEU A 57 8.15 4.05 -5.24
N GLY A 58 8.28 4.24 -3.92
CA GLY A 58 8.92 5.42 -3.34
C GLY A 58 8.13 6.72 -3.49
N GLY A 59 6.95 6.68 -4.14
CA GLY A 59 6.04 7.81 -4.30
C GLY A 59 5.17 8.09 -3.07
N ALA A 60 4.30 9.10 -3.18
CA ALA A 60 3.36 9.45 -2.12
C ALA A 60 2.45 8.28 -1.75
N PRO A 61 2.21 8.04 -0.45
CA PRO A 61 1.33 6.97 -0.01
C PRO A 61 -0.08 7.11 -0.59
N ARG A 62 -0.67 6.00 -1.01
CA ARG A 62 -2.04 5.96 -1.52
C ARG A 62 -3.02 5.87 -0.37
N ARG A 63 -3.82 6.91 -0.14
CA ARG A 63 -4.89 6.89 0.86
C ARG A 63 -6.15 6.28 0.26
N ARG A 64 -6.63 5.18 0.84
CA ARG A 64 -7.75 4.38 0.33
C ARG A 64 -8.54 3.75 1.48
N LYS A 65 -9.79 3.37 1.20
CA LYS A 65 -10.56 2.44 2.00
C LYS A 65 -10.55 1.07 1.33
N LEU A 66 -10.21 0.01 2.05
CA LEU A 66 -10.23 -1.35 1.53
C LEU A 66 -11.61 -1.97 1.76
N TYR A 67 -12.43 -1.99 0.71
CA TYR A 67 -13.76 -2.57 0.71
C TYR A 67 -13.71 -4.04 0.33
N CYS A 68 -14.00 -4.93 1.28
CA CYS A 68 -14.04 -6.37 1.05
C CYS A 68 -15.29 -6.77 0.26
N ALA A 69 -15.18 -7.78 -0.62
CA ALA A 69 -16.32 -8.32 -1.35
C ALA A 69 -17.40 -8.97 -0.43
N THR A 70 -17.12 -9.12 0.87
CA THR A 70 -18.08 -9.46 1.93
C THR A 70 -18.88 -8.26 2.44
N LYS A 71 -18.78 -7.07 1.78
CA LYS A 71 -19.44 -5.79 2.07
C LYS A 71 -18.91 -5.02 3.27
N TYR A 72 -17.75 -5.38 3.83
CA TYR A 72 -17.12 -4.70 4.96
C TYR A 72 -15.92 -3.86 4.52
N HIS A 73 -15.72 -2.69 5.15
CA HIS A 73 -14.48 -1.93 5.07
C HIS A 73 -13.51 -2.44 6.15
N LEU A 74 -12.27 -2.68 5.78
CA LEU A 74 -11.21 -3.05 6.73
C LEU A 74 -10.92 -1.88 7.68
N GLN A 75 -10.83 -2.15 8.98
CA GLN A 75 -10.47 -1.17 10.00
C GLN A 75 -9.23 -1.59 10.77
N ILE A 76 -8.39 -0.59 11.07
CA ILE A 76 -7.20 -0.73 11.92
C ILE A 76 -7.39 0.19 13.13
N HIS A 77 -7.66 -0.40 14.30
CA HIS A 77 -7.94 0.34 15.51
C HIS A 77 -6.68 0.68 16.31
N ALA A 78 -6.71 1.80 17.05
CA ALA A 78 -5.64 2.21 17.95
C ALA A 78 -5.37 1.21 19.09
N ASN A 79 -6.36 0.37 19.45
CA ASN A 79 -6.21 -0.67 20.48
C ASN A 79 -5.59 -1.98 19.95
N GLY A 80 -5.03 -2.00 18.75
CA GLY A 80 -4.39 -3.18 18.17
C GLY A 80 -5.35 -4.17 17.48
N LYS A 81 -6.66 -3.91 17.49
CA LYS A 81 -7.66 -4.77 16.86
C LYS A 81 -7.81 -4.47 15.38
N ILE A 82 -8.06 -5.53 14.61
CA ILE A 82 -8.47 -5.49 13.20
C ILE A 82 -9.87 -6.06 13.10
N ASN A 83 -10.76 -5.39 12.38
CA ASN A 83 -12.10 -5.88 12.04
C ASN A 83 -12.59 -5.25 10.73
N GLY A 84 -13.82 -5.55 10.36
CA GLY A 84 -14.54 -4.90 9.27
C GLY A 84 -15.76 -4.16 9.80
N THR A 85 -16.11 -3.06 9.15
CA THR A 85 -17.32 -2.27 9.42
C THR A 85 -18.17 -2.13 8.18
N LEU A 86 -19.49 -1.99 8.38
CA LEU A 86 -20.44 -1.61 7.33
C LEU A 86 -20.54 -0.08 7.17
N GLU A 87 -20.08 0.66 8.17
CA GLU A 87 -20.09 2.12 8.16
C GLU A 87 -19.11 2.66 7.12
N LYS A 88 -19.62 3.45 6.17
CA LYS A 88 -18.82 4.06 5.11
C LYS A 88 -17.85 5.12 5.65
N ASN A 89 -18.27 5.88 6.66
CA ASN A 89 -17.53 7.04 7.19
C ASN A 89 -16.78 6.74 8.49
N SER A 90 -16.42 5.48 8.71
CA SER A 90 -15.59 5.13 9.86
C SER A 90 -14.15 5.61 9.68
N VAL A 91 -13.65 6.42 10.59
CA VAL A 91 -12.29 6.99 10.58
C VAL A 91 -11.20 5.91 10.55
N PHE A 92 -11.41 4.79 11.25
CA PHE A 92 -10.45 3.69 11.30
C PHE A 92 -10.37 2.86 10.02
N SER A 93 -11.28 3.10 9.05
CA SER A 93 -11.23 2.47 7.71
C SER A 93 -10.40 3.25 6.70
N ILE A 94 -9.95 4.46 7.04
CA ILE A 94 -9.08 5.26 6.18
C ILE A 94 -7.65 4.77 6.36
N LEU A 95 -7.11 4.21 5.28
CA LEU A 95 -5.83 3.52 5.27
C LEU A 95 -4.85 4.20 4.32
N GLU A 96 -3.60 4.16 4.69
CA GLU A 96 -2.47 4.57 3.88
C GLU A 96 -1.74 3.33 3.39
N ILE A 97 -1.60 3.19 2.07
CA ILE A 97 -0.93 2.06 1.41
C ILE A 97 0.34 2.58 0.80
N THR A 98 1.47 2.14 1.30
CA THR A 98 2.82 2.53 0.86
C THR A 98 3.49 1.35 0.16
N ALA A 99 4.03 1.57 -1.04
CA ALA A 99 4.85 0.58 -1.70
C ALA A 99 6.23 0.52 -1.02
N VAL A 100 6.58 -0.65 -0.53
CA VAL A 100 7.87 -0.89 0.15
C VAL A 100 8.84 -1.68 -0.72
N ASP A 101 8.31 -2.43 -1.69
CA ASP A 101 9.08 -3.16 -2.71
C ASP A 101 8.20 -3.41 -3.93
N ILE A 102 8.74 -3.97 -5.01
CA ILE A 102 7.98 -4.32 -6.22
C ILE A 102 6.87 -5.30 -5.87
N GLY A 103 5.62 -4.86 -6.00
CA GLY A 103 4.45 -5.65 -5.65
C GLY A 103 4.25 -5.90 -4.15
N ILE A 104 5.05 -5.27 -3.27
CA ILE A 104 4.94 -5.38 -1.82
C ILE A 104 4.49 -4.04 -1.25
N VAL A 105 3.49 -4.09 -0.38
CA VAL A 105 2.94 -2.92 0.27
C VAL A 105 2.88 -3.08 1.79
N ALA A 106 3.00 -1.95 2.49
CA ALA A 106 2.61 -1.80 3.87
C ALA A 106 1.28 -1.04 3.95
N ILE A 107 0.40 -1.43 4.86
CA ILE A 107 -0.91 -0.83 5.05
C ILE A 107 -0.98 -0.27 6.47
N LYS A 108 -1.16 1.06 6.57
CA LYS A 108 -1.22 1.78 7.84
C LYS A 108 -2.58 2.44 8.02
N GLY A 109 -3.13 2.41 9.21
CA GLY A 109 -4.32 3.18 9.56
C GLY A 109 -3.96 4.65 9.77
N CYS A 110 -4.56 5.56 9.01
CA CYS A 110 -4.27 6.99 9.11
C CYS A 110 -4.55 7.55 10.51
N PHE A 111 -5.64 7.11 11.13
CA PHE A 111 -6.06 7.58 12.45
C PHE A 111 -5.47 6.77 13.61
N SER A 112 -5.21 5.49 13.42
CA SER A 112 -4.62 4.65 14.47
C SER A 112 -3.09 4.75 14.55
N GLY A 113 -2.44 5.22 13.48
CA GLY A 113 -0.99 5.24 13.35
C GLY A 113 -0.33 3.85 13.28
N ARG A 114 -1.14 2.76 13.26
CA ARG A 114 -0.67 1.38 13.34
C ARG A 114 -0.67 0.70 11.99
N TYR A 115 0.25 -0.24 11.82
CA TYR A 115 0.37 -1.05 10.61
C TYR A 115 -0.46 -2.33 10.70
N LEU A 116 -1.13 -2.69 9.60
CA LEU A 116 -1.68 -4.03 9.46
C LEU A 116 -0.53 -5.03 9.48
N ALA A 117 -0.64 -6.07 10.29
CA ALA A 117 0.36 -7.12 10.40
C ALA A 117 -0.28 -8.51 10.48
N MET A 118 0.47 -9.53 10.09
CA MET A 118 0.05 -10.94 10.16
C MET A 118 1.10 -11.75 10.89
N ASN A 119 0.72 -12.39 12.00
CA ASN A 119 1.66 -13.20 12.78
C ASN A 119 1.76 -14.66 12.27
N LYS A 120 2.72 -15.40 12.81
CA LYS A 120 2.98 -16.83 12.51
C LYS A 120 1.79 -17.78 12.73
N ARG A 121 0.75 -17.36 13.47
CA ARG A 121 -0.49 -18.10 13.66
C ARG A 121 -1.57 -17.70 12.65
N GLY A 122 -1.24 -16.90 11.63
CA GLY A 122 -2.17 -16.38 10.63
C GLY A 122 -3.25 -15.45 11.22
N ARG A 123 -2.97 -14.75 12.32
CA ARG A 123 -3.88 -13.73 12.88
C ARG A 123 -3.45 -12.36 12.40
N LEU A 124 -4.44 -11.57 11.95
CA LEU A 124 -4.26 -10.15 11.69
C LEU A 124 -4.26 -9.38 13.00
N TYR A 125 -3.35 -8.43 13.13
CA TYR A 125 -3.26 -7.51 14.25
C TYR A 125 -2.72 -6.16 13.79
N ALA A 126 -2.83 -5.13 14.62
CA ALA A 126 -2.28 -3.81 14.33
C ALA A 126 -0.98 -3.61 15.13
N SER A 127 0.16 -3.50 14.42
CA SER A 127 1.48 -3.24 14.99
C SER A 127 1.71 -1.75 15.16
N GLU A 128 2.35 -1.34 16.26
CA GLU A 128 2.80 0.05 16.47
C GLU A 128 4.00 0.40 15.59
N THR A 129 4.90 -0.56 15.47
CA THR A 129 6.13 -0.42 14.70
C THR A 129 6.05 -1.22 13.41
N TYR A 130 6.69 -0.71 12.36
CA TYR A 130 6.85 -1.43 11.10
C TYR A 130 7.85 -2.59 11.28
N ASN A 131 7.49 -3.76 10.77
CA ASN A 131 8.34 -4.95 10.76
C ASN A 131 7.96 -5.85 9.56
N ALA A 132 8.69 -6.96 9.35
CA ALA A 132 8.46 -7.89 8.23
C ALA A 132 7.06 -8.53 8.21
N GLU A 133 6.35 -8.61 9.37
CA GLU A 133 4.96 -9.07 9.43
C GLU A 133 3.96 -8.07 8.83
N CYS A 134 4.39 -6.79 8.60
CA CYS A 134 3.59 -5.74 8.00
C CYS A 134 3.66 -5.70 6.47
N GLU A 135 4.43 -6.60 5.86
CA GLU A 135 4.64 -6.64 4.41
C GLU A 135 3.68 -7.60 3.73
N PHE A 136 2.96 -7.07 2.73
CA PHE A 136 1.97 -7.83 1.98
C PHE A 136 2.24 -7.76 0.48
N VAL A 137 2.18 -8.91 -0.18
CA VAL A 137 2.17 -9.00 -1.65
C VAL A 137 0.81 -8.52 -2.13
N GLU A 138 0.78 -7.39 -2.81
CA GLU A 138 -0.43 -6.88 -3.47
C GLU A 138 -0.53 -7.47 -4.87
N ARG A 139 -1.66 -8.06 -5.21
CA ARG A 139 -1.94 -8.57 -6.56
C ARG A 139 -3.35 -8.19 -6.98
N ILE A 140 -3.46 -7.68 -8.20
CA ILE A 140 -4.75 -7.44 -8.84
C ILE A 140 -5.39 -8.80 -9.15
N HIS A 141 -6.67 -8.91 -8.82
CA HIS A 141 -7.54 -10.02 -9.17
C HIS A 141 -8.53 -9.55 -10.24
N GLU A 142 -9.27 -10.47 -10.84
CA GLU A 142 -10.34 -10.17 -11.76
C GLU A 142 -11.33 -9.14 -11.19
N LEU A 143 -12.00 -8.37 -12.05
CA LEU A 143 -12.97 -7.34 -11.70
C LEU A 143 -12.44 -6.18 -10.84
N GLY A 144 -11.13 -5.90 -10.89
CA GLY A 144 -10.52 -4.76 -10.21
C GLY A 144 -10.33 -4.94 -8.70
N TYR A 145 -10.58 -6.12 -8.15
CA TYR A 145 -10.25 -6.43 -6.76
C TYR A 145 -8.76 -6.68 -6.59
N ASN A 146 -8.23 -6.30 -5.42
CA ASN A 146 -6.88 -6.64 -5.00
C ASN A 146 -6.91 -7.73 -3.94
N THR A 147 -5.85 -8.53 -3.90
CA THR A 147 -5.57 -9.48 -2.82
C THR A 147 -4.26 -9.10 -2.15
N TYR A 148 -4.21 -9.25 -0.84
CA TYR A 148 -3.04 -8.95 0.00
C TYR A 148 -2.61 -10.22 0.70
N ALA A 149 -1.46 -10.77 0.33
CA ALA A 149 -0.91 -11.98 0.93
C ALA A 149 0.32 -11.63 1.78
N SER A 150 0.50 -12.29 2.93
CA SER A 150 1.74 -12.12 3.70
C SER A 150 2.96 -12.43 2.85
N ARG A 151 3.97 -11.55 2.87
CA ARG A 151 5.28 -11.81 2.27
C ARG A 151 6.05 -12.87 3.05
N LEU A 152 5.90 -12.85 4.38
CA LEU A 152 6.66 -13.69 5.29
C LEU A 152 6.07 -15.09 5.46
N TYR A 153 4.74 -15.20 5.60
CA TYR A 153 4.08 -16.46 5.96
C TYR A 153 3.31 -17.10 4.81
N ARG A 154 3.56 -18.41 4.66
CA ARG A 154 2.93 -19.27 3.65
C ARG A 154 2.87 -20.71 4.15
N THR A 155 2.01 -21.53 3.60
CA THR A 155 2.05 -22.97 3.83
C THR A 155 2.90 -23.63 2.76
N VAL A 156 3.99 -24.25 3.16
CA VAL A 156 4.85 -25.05 2.29
C VAL A 156 4.41 -26.51 2.41
N PRO A 157 4.24 -27.24 1.31
CA PRO A 157 3.94 -28.67 1.36
C PRO A 157 5.11 -29.43 1.95
N ASN A 158 4.87 -30.27 2.94
CA ASN A 158 5.89 -31.19 3.45
C ASN A 158 6.20 -32.23 2.37
N GLY A 159 7.46 -32.25 1.93
CA GLY A 159 7.98 -33.08 0.80
C GLY A 159 8.04 -34.60 1.00
N THR A 160 7.33 -35.21 1.94
CA THR A 160 7.50 -36.64 2.28
C THR A 160 6.26 -37.50 2.18
N SER A 161 5.15 -36.99 1.66
CA SER A 161 3.98 -37.85 1.48
C SER A 161 3.75 -38.16 -0.01
N SER A 162 4.19 -39.32 -0.42
CA SER A 162 3.95 -39.97 -1.70
C SER A 162 2.47 -39.99 -2.08
N LYS A 163 2.18 -39.82 -3.39
CA LYS A 163 0.93 -40.13 -4.09
C LYS A 163 -0.22 -39.12 -4.13
N ARG A 164 -0.15 -37.92 -3.57
CA ARG A 164 -1.04 -36.82 -3.96
C ARG A 164 -0.22 -35.73 -4.61
N LYS A 165 -0.71 -35.21 -5.78
CA LYS A 165 -0.11 -34.10 -6.55
C LYS A 165 0.52 -33.09 -5.58
N ALA A 166 1.79 -32.76 -5.76
CA ALA A 166 2.50 -31.79 -4.95
C ALA A 166 1.61 -30.58 -4.72
N SER A 167 1.15 -30.42 -3.50
CA SER A 167 0.25 -29.32 -3.14
C SER A 167 1.07 -28.06 -3.33
N ALA A 168 0.67 -27.22 -4.30
CA ALA A 168 1.34 -25.96 -4.57
C ALA A 168 1.40 -25.12 -3.28
N GLU A 169 2.49 -24.38 -3.12
CA GLU A 169 2.68 -23.42 -2.04
C GLU A 169 1.42 -22.55 -1.89
N ARG A 170 0.93 -22.41 -0.67
CA ARG A 170 -0.29 -21.65 -0.40
C ARG A 170 0.00 -20.40 0.40
N LEU A 171 -0.22 -19.25 -0.24
CA LEU A 171 -0.11 -17.94 0.39
C LEU A 171 -1.22 -17.72 1.42
N TRP A 172 -0.90 -16.94 2.46
CA TRP A 172 -1.83 -16.54 3.51
C TRP A 172 -2.36 -15.14 3.26
N TYR A 173 -3.66 -15.04 3.03
CA TYR A 173 -4.30 -13.79 2.62
C TYR A 173 -4.93 -13.04 3.78
N VAL A 174 -4.88 -11.70 3.72
CA VAL A 174 -5.75 -10.83 4.52
C VAL A 174 -7.20 -11.15 4.17
N SER A 175 -8.04 -11.35 5.17
CA SER A 175 -9.43 -11.76 4.93
C SER A 175 -10.38 -11.28 6.03
N ILE A 176 -11.55 -10.77 5.60
CA ILE A 176 -12.67 -10.39 6.48
C ILE A 176 -13.89 -11.23 6.09
N ASN A 177 -14.47 -11.93 7.06
CA ASN A 177 -15.66 -12.77 6.82
C ASN A 177 -16.95 -11.94 6.73
N GLY A 178 -18.07 -12.61 6.37
CA GLY A 178 -19.40 -12.00 6.28
C GLY A 178 -20.02 -11.52 7.62
N LYS A 179 -19.27 -11.59 8.72
CA LYS A 179 -19.63 -11.03 10.05
C LYS A 179 -18.67 -9.90 10.46
N GLY A 180 -17.86 -9.38 9.54
CA GLY A 180 -16.89 -8.32 9.82
C GLY A 180 -15.69 -8.77 10.66
N ARG A 181 -15.46 -10.07 10.85
CA ARG A 181 -14.34 -10.58 11.66
C ARG A 181 -13.18 -11.03 10.78
N PRO A 182 -11.91 -10.77 11.16
CA PRO A 182 -10.76 -11.29 10.44
C PRO A 182 -10.71 -12.82 10.51
N ARG A 183 -10.36 -13.44 9.39
CA ARG A 183 -10.18 -14.90 9.30
C ARG A 183 -8.74 -15.28 9.62
N ARG A 184 -8.54 -16.53 10.05
CA ARG A 184 -7.19 -17.11 10.13
C ARG A 184 -6.62 -17.29 8.74
N SER A 185 -5.50 -16.65 8.44
CA SER A 185 -4.96 -16.53 7.08
C SER A 185 -4.51 -17.86 6.50
N PHE A 186 -4.07 -18.82 7.31
CA PHE A 186 -3.74 -20.18 6.84
C PHE A 186 -4.97 -20.96 6.30
N LYS A 187 -6.21 -20.48 6.57
CA LYS A 187 -7.46 -21.04 6.03
C LYS A 187 -8.01 -20.27 4.84
N THR A 188 -7.28 -19.28 4.32
CA THR A 188 -7.74 -18.40 3.25
C THR A 188 -7.23 -18.83 1.89
N ARG A 189 -7.91 -18.39 0.84
CA ARG A 189 -7.54 -18.61 -0.56
C ARG A 189 -7.77 -17.33 -1.35
N ARG A 190 -7.01 -17.14 -2.43
CA ARG A 190 -7.07 -15.98 -3.31
C ARG A 190 -8.48 -15.71 -3.86
N THR A 191 -9.21 -16.74 -4.24
CA THR A 191 -10.52 -16.64 -4.90
C THR A 191 -11.71 -16.46 -3.96
N GLN A 192 -11.48 -16.47 -2.64
CA GLN A 192 -12.56 -16.31 -1.66
C GLN A 192 -13.00 -14.84 -1.58
N LYS A 193 -14.30 -14.57 -1.62
CA LYS A 193 -14.88 -13.22 -1.43
C LYS A 193 -14.31 -12.49 -0.21
N SER A 194 -14.02 -13.23 0.87
CA SER A 194 -13.41 -12.67 2.10
C SER A 194 -11.99 -12.13 1.91
N SER A 195 -11.28 -12.50 0.86
CA SER A 195 -9.90 -12.10 0.56
C SER A 195 -9.80 -11.08 -0.58
N LEU A 196 -10.92 -10.69 -1.17
CA LEU A 196 -10.99 -9.75 -2.28
C LEU A 196 -11.33 -8.35 -1.73
N PHE A 197 -10.45 -7.40 -2.00
CA PHE A 197 -10.59 -6.01 -1.55
C PHE A 197 -10.57 -5.04 -2.72
N LEU A 198 -11.54 -4.13 -2.75
CA LEU A 198 -11.59 -3.02 -3.70
C LEU A 198 -11.03 -1.78 -3.02
N PRO A 199 -9.86 -1.25 -3.47
CA PRO A 199 -9.32 0.00 -2.96
C PRO A 199 -10.18 1.17 -3.44
N ARG A 200 -11.01 1.73 -2.57
CA ARG A 200 -11.88 2.87 -2.87
C ARG A 200 -11.18 4.18 -2.60
N VAL A 201 -11.39 5.14 -3.47
CA VAL A 201 -10.94 6.52 -3.27
C VAL A 201 -11.71 7.12 -2.07
N LEU A 202 -11.06 8.02 -1.35
CA LEU A 202 -11.66 8.77 -0.25
C LEU A 202 -12.67 9.79 -0.82
N ASP A 203 -13.77 9.98 -0.12
CA ASP A 203 -14.73 11.04 -0.40
C ASP A 203 -14.37 12.35 0.33
N ASN A 204 -15.10 13.44 0.07
CA ASN A 204 -14.83 14.74 0.67
C ASN A 204 -14.89 14.69 2.20
N LYS A 205 -15.86 13.95 2.76
CA LYS A 205 -15.98 13.78 4.22
C LYS A 205 -14.77 13.09 4.84
N ASP A 206 -14.18 12.14 4.12
CA ASP A 206 -12.95 11.48 4.56
C ASP A 206 -11.76 12.44 4.59
N HIS A 207 -11.68 13.32 3.58
CA HIS A 207 -10.64 14.36 3.51
C HIS A 207 -10.80 15.37 4.64
N ASP A 208 -12.02 15.82 4.91
CA ASP A 208 -12.33 16.76 6.01
C ASP A 208 -11.96 16.13 7.37
N MET A 209 -12.29 14.85 7.58
CA MET A 209 -11.92 14.13 8.79
C MET A 209 -10.41 14.01 8.95
N LEU A 210 -9.67 13.74 7.87
CA LEU A 210 -8.20 13.69 7.91
C LEU A 210 -7.60 15.06 8.23
N GLN A 211 -8.10 16.12 7.62
CA GLN A 211 -7.67 17.49 7.90
C GLN A 211 -7.93 17.85 9.36
N LEU A 212 -9.14 17.58 9.86
CA LEU A 212 -9.49 17.81 11.27
C LEU A 212 -8.57 17.02 12.22
N PHE A 213 -8.23 15.79 11.90
CA PHE A 213 -7.31 14.97 12.71
C PHE A 213 -5.89 15.57 12.77
N HIS A 214 -5.43 16.16 11.68
CA HIS A 214 -4.10 16.79 11.64
C HIS A 214 -4.08 18.15 12.35
N THR A 215 -5.15 18.94 12.23
CA THR A 215 -5.19 20.31 12.76
C THR A 215 -5.69 20.39 14.20
N ASN A 216 -6.52 19.46 14.66
CA ASN A 216 -7.16 19.52 15.99
C ASN A 216 -6.61 18.45 16.94
N ALA A 217 -5.73 18.86 17.85
CA ALA A 217 -5.12 17.97 18.85
C ALA A 217 -6.15 17.31 19.78
N LYS A 218 -7.22 18.04 20.19
CA LYS A 218 -8.28 17.49 21.06
C LYS A 218 -9.08 16.38 20.34
N TYR A 219 -9.38 16.58 19.06
CA TYR A 219 -10.07 15.58 18.25
C TYR A 219 -9.21 14.31 18.11
N ARG A 220 -7.93 14.46 17.80
CA ARG A 220 -6.97 13.37 17.70
C ARG A 220 -6.88 12.58 19.02
N GLU A 221 -6.75 13.27 20.13
CA GLU A 221 -6.68 12.63 21.45
C GLU A 221 -7.96 11.88 21.80
N SER A 222 -9.14 12.43 21.49
CA SER A 222 -10.43 11.78 21.74
C SER A 222 -10.59 10.45 21.03
N LEU A 223 -10.05 10.33 19.80
CA LEU A 223 -10.07 9.09 19.01
C LEU A 223 -9.07 8.04 19.51
N LEU A 224 -7.96 8.47 20.07
CA LEU A 224 -6.89 7.59 20.53
C LEU A 224 -7.08 7.12 21.98
N LYS A 225 -7.90 7.82 22.78
CA LYS A 225 -8.20 7.40 24.16
C LYS A 225 -8.82 5.99 24.19
N PRO A 226 -8.28 5.07 24.99
CA PRO A 226 -8.89 3.76 25.14
C PRO A 226 -10.28 3.92 25.77
N LEU A 227 -11.29 3.31 25.16
CA LEU A 227 -12.64 3.26 25.72
C LEU A 227 -12.59 2.64 27.12
N ASN A 228 -12.90 3.46 28.14
CA ASN A 228 -12.87 3.05 29.54
C ASN A 228 -13.86 1.89 29.75
N LYS A 229 -13.41 0.79 30.34
CA LYS A 229 -14.20 -0.45 30.53
C LYS A 229 -15.54 -0.24 31.24
N ASN A 230 -15.69 0.86 31.97
CA ASN A 230 -16.90 1.19 32.74
C ASN A 230 -18.08 1.71 31.89
N GLN A 231 -17.86 2.20 30.67
CA GLN A 231 -18.97 2.62 29.79
C GLN A 231 -19.67 1.44 29.10
N ARG A 232 -19.07 0.26 29.08
CA ARG A 232 -19.68 -0.94 28.48
C ARG A 232 -20.85 -1.50 29.28
N ARG A 233 -20.92 -1.25 30.59
CA ARG A 233 -21.98 -1.74 31.46
C ARG A 233 -23.28 -0.92 31.39
N ARG A 234 -23.25 0.33 30.92
CA ARG A 234 -24.44 1.21 30.88
C ARG A 234 -25.23 1.16 29.55
N ARG A 235 -24.78 0.46 28.53
CA ARG A 235 -25.50 0.29 27.25
C ARG A 235 -26.16 -1.08 27.09
N GLY A 236 -26.21 -1.87 28.13
CA GLY A 236 -26.80 -3.23 28.17
C GLY A 236 -27.92 -3.37 29.17
N GLN A 237 -28.61 -2.29 29.54
CA GLN A 237 -29.90 -2.27 30.26
C GLN A 237 -30.94 -1.61 29.40
#